data_a04dd41aa43ad98e82dbed35d8ce30b9
#
_entry.id   a04dd41aa43ad98e82dbed35d8ce30b9
#
_cell.length_a   1.000
_cell.length_b   1.000
_cell.length_c   1.000
_cell.angle_alpha   90.00
_cell.angle_beta   90.00
_cell.angle_gamma   90.00
#
_symmetry.space_group_name_H-M   'P 1'
#
loop_
_entity.id
_entity.type
_entity.pdbx_description
1 polymer ?
#
loop_
_entity_poly.entity_id
_entity_poly.type
_entity_poly.pdbx_seq_one_letter_code
_entity_poly.pdbx_strand_id
1 'polypeptide(L)'
;DTSKNMQANEEVTGKIRIYTSMYEDIIANMKPALKKKFPNCEIEFFQGGTGTLQTKIAGEIDAGKLACDIIMVAEPSYAYELKEKKVLHKFDIENKDKLAFEYDKEGYWYPVRISNMVLAYNPEKTKKEDLAQTFKEFAEKESLTGKISMSDPLKSGTALAAISGLKDKYKEEYFTNLAKRKVAIEAGSVALTKLETGEMDELMILEESVLKKRQDDNSSLEVIYPKDGTIVVPSPIMVVDEKLTENKNTKAAEAISKWFLSEEGQKYIVKGWMHSVLKDFPEVPYDAIKTSEITSNSINVKWEQLVKDRDSLRKMFTDTIGKK
;
A
#
# COMPACT_ATOMS: atom_id res chain seq x y z
N ASP A 1 2.33 15.79 -25.00
CA ASP A 1 2.46 14.93 -26.18
C ASP A 1 2.70 13.48 -25.74
N THR A 2 1.68 12.63 -25.88
CA THR A 2 1.69 11.23 -25.51
C THR A 2 2.77 10.42 -26.24
N SER A 3 3.16 10.86 -27.46
CA SER A 3 4.19 10.18 -28.27
C SER A 3 5.58 10.29 -27.66
N LYS A 4 5.93 11.42 -27.03
CA LYS A 4 7.23 11.58 -26.33
C LYS A 4 7.36 10.70 -25.10
N ASN A 5 6.24 10.52 -24.37
CA ASN A 5 6.23 9.71 -23.15
C ASN A 5 6.30 8.20 -23.44
N MET A 6 5.96 7.77 -24.68
CA MET A 6 6.00 6.37 -25.10
C MET A 6 7.34 5.95 -25.71
N GLN A 7 8.22 6.92 -26.04
CA GLN A 7 9.53 6.61 -26.59
C GLN A 7 10.47 6.06 -25.52
N ALA A 8 11.32 5.10 -25.94
CA ALA A 8 12.37 4.57 -25.09
C ALA A 8 13.32 5.70 -24.65
N ASN A 9 13.67 5.70 -23.38
CA ASN A 9 14.69 6.57 -22.82
C ASN A 9 16.03 5.83 -22.79
N GLU A 10 16.80 5.92 -23.88
CA GLU A 10 18.08 5.24 -24.06
C GLU A 10 19.23 5.91 -23.31
N GLU A 11 19.04 7.16 -22.87
CA GLU A 11 20.05 7.93 -22.13
C GLU A 11 20.22 7.45 -20.69
N VAL A 12 19.18 6.78 -20.16
CA VAL A 12 19.22 6.22 -18.82
C VAL A 12 19.89 4.86 -18.88
N THR A 13 21.00 4.72 -18.14
CA THR A 13 21.85 3.53 -18.17
C THR A 13 22.20 3.08 -16.75
N GLY A 14 22.84 1.93 -16.65
CA GLY A 14 23.36 1.41 -15.40
C GLY A 14 22.37 0.60 -14.61
N LYS A 15 22.70 0.33 -13.36
CA LYS A 15 21.90 -0.50 -12.46
C LYS A 15 21.03 0.34 -11.57
N ILE A 16 19.80 -0.14 -11.32
CA ILE A 16 18.87 0.40 -10.33
C ILE A 16 18.27 -0.76 -9.55
N ARG A 17 18.27 -0.62 -8.24
CA ARG A 17 17.59 -1.58 -7.35
C ARG A 17 16.43 -0.88 -6.63
N ILE A 18 15.27 -1.49 -6.70
CA ILE A 18 14.03 -0.98 -6.11
C ILE A 18 13.60 -1.90 -4.97
N TYR A 19 13.47 -1.36 -3.76
CA TYR A 19 12.86 -2.05 -2.63
C TYR A 19 11.39 -1.70 -2.60
N THR A 20 10.52 -2.70 -2.66
CA THR A 20 9.08 -2.46 -2.73
C THR A 20 8.26 -3.52 -1.99
N SER A 21 7.14 -3.07 -1.43
CA SER A 21 6.13 -3.95 -0.85
C SER A 21 5.05 -4.39 -1.85
N MET A 22 5.11 -3.94 -3.10
CA MET A 22 4.23 -4.46 -4.16
C MET A 22 4.48 -5.97 -4.35
N TYR A 23 3.41 -6.70 -4.63
CA TYR A 23 3.52 -8.15 -4.84
C TYR A 23 4.28 -8.49 -6.11
N GLU A 24 4.95 -9.65 -6.10
CA GLU A 24 5.82 -10.08 -7.21
C GLU A 24 5.10 -10.21 -8.55
N ASP A 25 3.84 -10.64 -8.56
CA ASP A 25 3.06 -10.76 -9.78
C ASP A 25 2.70 -9.39 -10.38
N ILE A 26 2.47 -8.38 -9.55
CA ILE A 26 2.27 -7.00 -9.99
C ILE A 26 3.56 -6.47 -10.62
N ILE A 27 4.69 -6.70 -9.96
CA ILE A 27 6.01 -6.32 -10.47
C ILE A 27 6.29 -7.01 -11.80
N ALA A 28 5.99 -8.31 -11.91
CA ALA A 28 6.19 -9.09 -13.12
C ALA A 28 5.45 -8.50 -14.33
N ASN A 29 4.25 -7.95 -14.12
CA ASN A 29 3.47 -7.30 -15.17
C ASN A 29 4.08 -5.98 -15.64
N MET A 30 4.83 -5.29 -14.79
CA MET A 30 5.47 -4.00 -15.12
C MET A 30 6.83 -4.15 -15.79
N LYS A 31 7.54 -5.24 -15.50
CA LYS A 31 8.92 -5.44 -15.98
C LYS A 31 9.10 -5.28 -17.49
N PRO A 32 8.23 -5.86 -18.36
CA PRO A 32 8.38 -5.67 -19.80
C PRO A 32 8.26 -4.21 -20.25
N ALA A 33 7.34 -3.47 -19.64
CA ALA A 33 7.15 -2.05 -19.96
C ALA A 33 8.35 -1.21 -19.51
N LEU A 34 8.88 -1.48 -18.32
CA LEU A 34 10.08 -0.82 -17.82
C LEU A 34 11.30 -1.11 -18.69
N LYS A 35 11.47 -2.35 -19.13
CA LYS A 35 12.56 -2.73 -20.03
C LYS A 35 12.45 -2.04 -21.38
N LYS A 36 11.23 -1.92 -21.92
CA LYS A 36 10.96 -1.21 -23.16
C LYS A 36 11.25 0.28 -23.04
N LYS A 37 10.87 0.88 -21.91
CA LYS A 37 11.08 2.31 -21.64
C LYS A 37 12.55 2.63 -21.36
N PHE A 38 13.23 1.77 -20.62
CA PHE A 38 14.63 1.96 -20.19
C PHE A 38 15.50 0.79 -20.65
N PRO A 39 15.74 0.65 -21.98
CA PRO A 39 16.40 -0.55 -22.54
C PRO A 39 17.85 -0.71 -22.11
N ASN A 40 18.50 0.38 -21.71
CA ASN A 40 19.91 0.38 -21.32
C ASN A 40 20.12 0.38 -19.80
N CYS A 41 19.03 0.22 -19.04
CA CYS A 41 19.08 0.18 -17.59
C CYS A 41 18.74 -1.22 -17.08
N GLU A 42 19.55 -1.73 -16.15
CA GLU A 42 19.27 -2.99 -15.44
C GLU A 42 18.48 -2.67 -14.18
N ILE A 43 17.20 -3.00 -14.18
CA ILE A 43 16.28 -2.70 -13.08
C ILE A 43 16.01 -3.99 -12.30
N GLU A 44 16.43 -4.01 -11.02
CA GLU A 44 16.21 -5.13 -10.12
C GLU A 44 15.18 -4.73 -9.05
N PHE A 45 14.29 -5.65 -8.73
CA PHE A 45 13.32 -5.49 -7.65
C PHE A 45 13.66 -6.43 -6.49
N PHE A 46 13.61 -5.89 -5.28
CA PHE A 46 13.60 -6.69 -4.06
C PHE A 46 12.24 -6.48 -3.38
N GLN A 47 11.45 -7.54 -3.32
CA GLN A 47 10.10 -7.51 -2.75
C GLN A 47 10.11 -8.01 -1.31
N GLY A 48 9.37 -7.31 -0.44
CA GLY A 48 9.15 -7.72 0.94
C GLY A 48 8.06 -6.89 1.58
N GLY A 49 7.49 -7.38 2.67
CA GLY A 49 6.54 -6.58 3.46
C GLY A 49 7.19 -5.31 3.99
N THR A 50 6.39 -4.28 4.20
CA THR A 50 6.89 -2.97 4.66
C THR A 50 7.75 -3.10 5.93
N GLY A 51 7.31 -3.87 6.92
CA GLY A 51 8.09 -4.06 8.16
C GLY A 51 9.44 -4.73 7.91
N THR A 52 9.49 -5.74 7.05
CA THR A 52 10.74 -6.42 6.65
C THR A 52 11.69 -5.44 5.96
N LEU A 53 11.17 -4.63 5.03
CA LEU A 53 11.97 -3.63 4.32
C LEU A 53 12.49 -2.54 5.26
N GLN A 54 11.67 -2.09 6.20
CA GLN A 54 12.10 -1.10 7.20
C GLN A 54 13.27 -1.60 8.03
N THR A 55 13.23 -2.84 8.48
CA THR A 55 14.33 -3.47 9.23
C THR A 55 15.59 -3.58 8.37
N LYS A 56 15.44 -4.04 7.14
CA LYS A 56 16.57 -4.16 6.19
C LYS A 56 17.21 -2.80 5.89
N ILE A 57 16.40 -1.80 5.61
CA ILE A 57 16.86 -0.44 5.31
C ILE A 57 17.57 0.16 6.52
N ALA A 58 17.00 0.00 7.73
CA ALA A 58 17.62 0.51 8.96
C ALA A 58 19.02 -0.09 9.17
N GLY A 59 19.17 -1.40 8.96
CA GLY A 59 20.47 -2.06 9.07
C GLY A 59 21.47 -1.57 8.03
N GLU A 60 21.03 -1.31 6.81
CA GLU A 60 21.89 -0.78 5.73
C GLU A 60 22.29 0.67 5.99
N ILE A 61 21.39 1.49 6.54
CA ILE A 61 21.70 2.87 6.97
C ILE A 61 22.76 2.84 8.05
N ASP A 62 22.60 1.99 9.07
CA ASP A 62 23.57 1.85 10.16
C ASP A 62 24.94 1.39 9.66
N ALA A 63 24.97 0.57 8.61
CA ALA A 63 26.19 0.13 7.96
C ALA A 63 26.79 1.21 7.01
N GLY A 64 26.09 2.33 6.83
CA GLY A 64 26.55 3.45 6.01
C GLY A 64 26.33 3.31 4.51
N LYS A 65 25.57 2.28 4.07
CA LYS A 65 25.37 2.04 2.63
C LYS A 65 24.07 1.31 2.37
N LEU A 66 23.21 1.92 1.55
CA LEU A 66 21.96 1.34 1.09
C LEU A 66 22.14 0.62 -0.24
N ALA A 67 21.61 -0.61 -0.31
CA ALA A 67 21.67 -1.41 -1.54
C ALA A 67 20.54 -1.06 -2.51
N CYS A 68 19.65 -0.16 -2.18
CA CYS A 68 18.56 0.28 -3.07
C CYS A 68 18.71 1.74 -3.49
N ASP A 69 18.15 2.06 -4.64
CA ASP A 69 18.11 3.40 -5.22
C ASP A 69 16.73 4.03 -5.12
N ILE A 70 15.69 3.20 -5.12
CA ILE A 70 14.30 3.60 -5.02
C ILE A 70 13.62 2.78 -3.94
N ILE A 71 12.78 3.44 -3.12
CA ILE A 71 11.99 2.80 -2.07
C ILE A 71 10.50 3.06 -2.36
N MET A 72 9.71 1.98 -2.43
CA MET A 72 8.25 2.04 -2.56
C MET A 72 7.59 1.15 -1.51
N VAL A 73 7.43 1.67 -0.31
CA VAL A 73 6.75 0.98 0.81
C VAL A 73 5.29 1.37 0.88
N ALA A 74 4.52 0.68 1.74
CA ALA A 74 3.07 0.77 1.71
C ALA A 74 2.50 2.09 2.22
N GLU A 75 3.10 2.72 3.25
CA GLU A 75 2.45 3.85 3.90
C GLU A 75 3.37 5.07 4.07
N PRO A 76 2.80 6.30 4.00
CA PRO A 76 3.59 7.52 3.93
C PRO A 76 4.46 7.87 5.14
N SER A 77 4.15 7.37 6.34
CA SER A 77 4.91 7.76 7.54
C SER A 77 6.41 7.47 7.39
N TYR A 78 6.75 6.41 6.68
CA TYR A 78 8.15 6.06 6.46
C TYR A 78 8.89 7.09 5.60
N ALA A 79 8.18 7.74 4.68
CA ALA A 79 8.75 8.81 3.87
C ALA A 79 9.09 10.05 4.75
N TYR A 80 8.21 10.39 5.68
CA TYR A 80 8.49 11.45 6.65
C TYR A 80 9.73 11.13 7.49
N GLU A 81 9.84 9.89 7.95
CA GLU A 81 10.98 9.43 8.74
C GLU A 81 12.30 9.51 7.96
N LEU A 82 12.32 8.96 6.75
CA LEU A 82 13.54 8.94 5.92
C LEU A 82 13.96 10.34 5.46
N LYS A 83 12.99 11.22 5.22
CA LYS A 83 13.28 12.63 4.92
C LYS A 83 13.98 13.30 6.10
N GLU A 84 13.46 13.13 7.32
CA GLU A 84 14.05 13.69 8.54
C GLU A 84 15.47 13.15 8.79
N LYS A 85 15.69 11.88 8.49
CA LYS A 85 17.01 11.24 8.62
C LYS A 85 17.99 11.60 7.49
N LYS A 86 17.56 12.43 6.54
CA LYS A 86 18.37 12.88 5.39
C LYS A 86 18.85 11.73 4.49
N VAL A 87 18.04 10.73 4.33
CA VAL A 87 18.31 9.54 3.50
C VAL A 87 17.88 9.77 2.05
N LEU A 88 17.00 10.74 1.80
CA LEU A 88 16.35 10.90 0.51
C LEU A 88 16.98 11.98 -0.36
N HIS A 89 16.91 11.75 -1.68
CA HIS A 89 17.28 12.67 -2.72
C HIS A 89 16.03 13.37 -3.25
N LYS A 90 16.02 14.71 -3.22
CA LYS A 90 14.89 15.46 -3.77
C LYS A 90 14.95 15.54 -5.29
N PHE A 91 13.81 15.46 -5.92
CA PHE A 91 13.68 15.65 -7.36
C PHE A 91 12.31 16.28 -7.69
N ASP A 92 12.22 16.90 -8.85
CA ASP A 92 10.99 17.55 -9.31
C ASP A 92 10.29 16.70 -10.37
N ILE A 93 8.97 16.81 -10.44
CA ILE A 93 8.16 16.19 -11.49
C ILE A 93 7.32 17.25 -12.19
N GLU A 94 7.10 17.08 -13.49
CA GLU A 94 6.39 18.08 -14.31
C GLU A 94 4.89 18.09 -14.06
N ASN A 95 4.31 16.98 -13.58
CA ASN A 95 2.87 16.82 -13.42
C ASN A 95 2.38 16.87 -11.96
N LYS A 96 3.04 17.63 -11.11
CA LYS A 96 2.66 17.80 -9.69
C LYS A 96 1.21 18.26 -9.52
N ASP A 97 0.77 19.15 -10.38
CA ASP A 97 -0.59 19.69 -10.39
C ASP A 97 -1.67 18.66 -10.71
N LYS A 98 -1.28 17.54 -11.32
CA LYS A 98 -2.17 16.41 -11.63
C LYS A 98 -2.29 15.40 -10.48
N LEU A 99 -1.51 15.55 -9.42
CA LEU A 99 -1.61 14.66 -8.27
C LEU A 99 -2.86 14.97 -7.45
N ALA A 100 -3.65 13.92 -7.16
CA ALA A 100 -4.88 14.04 -6.38
C ALA A 100 -4.64 13.89 -4.86
N PHE A 101 -3.42 13.56 -4.46
CA PHE A 101 -3.06 13.28 -3.08
C PHE A 101 -1.90 14.15 -2.64
N GLU A 102 -1.74 14.30 -1.33
CA GLU A 102 -0.65 15.06 -0.75
C GLU A 102 0.71 14.49 -1.17
N TYR A 103 1.64 15.37 -1.46
CA TYR A 103 3.03 15.05 -1.77
C TYR A 103 3.96 16.01 -1.02
N ASP A 104 5.22 15.66 -0.90
CA ASP A 104 6.21 16.54 -0.28
C ASP A 104 6.55 17.70 -1.21
N LYS A 105 6.23 18.91 -0.79
CA LYS A 105 6.48 20.15 -1.59
C LYS A 105 7.96 20.43 -1.80
N GLU A 106 8.82 19.85 -0.94
CA GLU A 106 10.26 19.94 -1.14
C GLU A 106 10.81 18.90 -2.12
N GLY A 107 9.97 17.94 -2.56
CA GLY A 107 10.33 16.98 -3.60
C GLY A 107 11.07 15.73 -3.14
N TYR A 108 11.00 15.38 -1.85
CA TYR A 108 11.65 14.17 -1.34
C TYR A 108 10.84 12.90 -1.52
N TRP A 109 9.50 13.01 -1.70
CA TRP A 109 8.64 11.88 -1.98
C TRP A 109 7.35 12.30 -2.66
N TYR A 110 6.75 11.35 -3.38
CA TYR A 110 5.47 11.53 -4.06
C TYR A 110 4.60 10.30 -3.84
N PRO A 111 3.26 10.43 -3.78
CA PRO A 111 2.40 9.24 -3.78
C PRO A 111 2.49 8.57 -5.15
N VAL A 112 2.53 7.25 -5.20
CA VAL A 112 2.67 6.51 -6.45
C VAL A 112 1.53 5.54 -6.72
N ARG A 113 0.86 5.08 -5.68
CA ARG A 113 -0.25 4.13 -5.77
C ARG A 113 -1.17 4.29 -4.57
N ILE A 114 -2.44 3.98 -4.76
CA ILE A 114 -3.43 4.04 -3.68
C ILE A 114 -3.91 2.63 -3.37
N SER A 115 -3.71 2.21 -2.14
CA SER A 115 -4.27 0.99 -1.57
C SER A 115 -5.37 1.37 -0.58
N ASN A 116 -6.45 0.59 -0.57
CA ASN A 116 -7.61 0.85 0.26
C ASN A 116 -7.88 -0.32 1.20
N MET A 117 -7.90 -0.05 2.50
CA MET A 117 -8.35 -1.06 3.47
C MET A 117 -9.87 -1.02 3.54
N VAL A 118 -10.49 -2.16 3.30
CA VAL A 118 -11.93 -2.36 3.19
C VAL A 118 -12.37 -3.59 3.97
N LEU A 119 -13.63 -3.94 3.88
CA LEU A 119 -14.15 -5.23 4.36
C LEU A 119 -14.46 -6.11 3.15
N ALA A 120 -14.44 -7.43 3.35
CA ALA A 120 -14.75 -8.39 2.29
C ALA A 120 -15.54 -9.57 2.83
N TYR A 121 -16.36 -10.17 1.97
CA TYR A 121 -17.20 -11.31 2.31
C TYR A 121 -17.41 -12.22 1.09
N ASN A 122 -18.00 -13.39 1.34
CA ASN A 122 -18.38 -14.33 0.28
C ASN A 122 -19.91 -14.42 0.19
N PRO A 123 -20.54 -13.83 -0.84
CA PRO A 123 -22.00 -13.86 -0.97
C PRO A 123 -22.59 -15.25 -1.17
N GLU A 124 -21.78 -16.23 -1.55
CA GLU A 124 -22.21 -17.64 -1.64
C GLU A 124 -22.34 -18.30 -0.27
N LYS A 125 -21.73 -17.72 0.76
CA LYS A 125 -21.71 -18.29 2.12
C LYS A 125 -22.52 -17.48 3.13
N THR A 126 -22.56 -16.16 2.99
CA THR A 126 -23.23 -15.25 3.92
C THR A 126 -23.97 -14.15 3.17
N LYS A 127 -25.04 -13.64 3.77
CA LYS A 127 -25.76 -12.48 3.25
C LYS A 127 -25.06 -11.20 3.72
N LYS A 128 -24.93 -10.24 2.84
CA LYS A 128 -24.29 -8.96 3.15
C LYS A 128 -24.94 -8.28 4.36
N GLU A 129 -26.25 -8.28 4.45
CA GLU A 129 -27.01 -7.65 5.54
C GLU A 129 -26.77 -8.28 6.92
N ASP A 130 -26.24 -9.50 6.97
CA ASP A 130 -25.91 -10.18 8.23
C ASP A 130 -24.49 -9.85 8.71
N LEU A 131 -23.75 -9.07 7.94
CA LEU A 131 -22.36 -8.74 8.18
C LEU A 131 -22.17 -7.29 8.62
N ALA A 132 -20.95 -6.94 9.04
CA ALA A 132 -20.59 -5.58 9.36
C ALA A 132 -20.57 -4.71 8.10
N GLN A 133 -21.16 -3.52 8.19
CA GLN A 133 -21.16 -2.51 7.13
C GLN A 133 -20.18 -1.38 7.43
N THR A 134 -19.60 -1.39 8.62
CA THR A 134 -18.65 -0.39 9.12
C THR A 134 -17.50 -1.10 9.80
N PHE A 135 -16.35 -0.44 9.90
CA PHE A 135 -15.25 -0.96 10.72
C PHE A 135 -15.64 -1.10 12.17
N LYS A 136 -16.49 -0.19 12.65
CA LYS A 136 -17.01 -0.27 14.03
C LYS A 136 -17.79 -1.55 14.27
N GLU A 137 -18.74 -1.87 13.39
CA GLU A 137 -19.53 -3.11 13.49
C GLU A 137 -18.66 -4.36 13.38
N PHE A 138 -17.60 -4.31 12.57
CA PHE A 138 -16.64 -5.41 12.43
C PHE A 138 -16.06 -5.83 13.79
N ALA A 139 -15.80 -4.86 14.66
CA ALA A 139 -15.29 -5.11 16.00
C ALA A 139 -16.38 -5.42 17.04
N GLU A 140 -17.62 -4.95 16.81
CA GLU A 140 -18.68 -5.01 17.83
C GLU A 140 -19.73 -6.10 17.61
N LYS A 141 -19.88 -6.58 16.37
CA LYS A 141 -20.96 -7.51 16.01
C LYS A 141 -20.68 -8.91 16.57
N GLU A 142 -21.46 -9.31 17.58
CA GLU A 142 -21.25 -10.56 18.30
C GLU A 142 -21.33 -11.81 17.42
N SER A 143 -22.18 -11.80 16.40
CA SER A 143 -22.30 -12.92 15.45
C SER A 143 -21.04 -13.18 14.65
N LEU A 144 -20.10 -12.22 14.61
CA LEU A 144 -18.82 -12.36 13.92
C LEU A 144 -17.71 -12.94 14.80
N THR A 145 -18.00 -13.26 16.06
CA THR A 145 -17.00 -13.79 16.99
C THR A 145 -16.40 -15.10 16.48
N GLY A 146 -15.06 -15.12 16.31
CA GLY A 146 -14.34 -16.26 15.76
C GLY A 146 -14.45 -16.41 14.23
N LYS A 147 -15.07 -15.44 13.54
CA LYS A 147 -15.36 -15.49 12.11
C LYS A 147 -14.78 -14.33 11.32
N ILE A 148 -13.85 -13.58 11.90
CA ILE A 148 -13.21 -12.43 11.26
C ILE A 148 -11.69 -12.54 11.30
N SER A 149 -11.03 -11.90 10.34
CA SER A 149 -9.58 -11.92 10.19
C SER A 149 -9.06 -10.59 9.67
N MET A 150 -7.80 -10.28 9.99
CA MET A 150 -7.06 -9.13 9.48
C MET A 150 -5.58 -9.45 9.41
N SER A 151 -4.82 -8.65 8.65
CA SER A 151 -3.36 -8.80 8.55
C SER A 151 -2.66 -8.26 9.79
N ASP A 152 -1.42 -8.72 9.98
CA ASP A 152 -0.58 -8.35 11.13
C ASP A 152 0.01 -6.94 10.95
N PRO A 153 -0.33 -5.98 11.82
CA PRO A 153 0.23 -4.62 11.75
C PRO A 153 1.74 -4.54 12.03
N LEU A 154 2.34 -5.58 12.59
CA LEU A 154 3.77 -5.64 12.79
C LEU A 154 4.53 -5.90 11.49
N LYS A 155 3.86 -6.49 10.51
CA LYS A 155 4.46 -6.87 9.20
C LYS A 155 3.93 -6.03 8.05
N SER A 156 2.64 -5.70 8.06
CA SER A 156 1.96 -4.99 6.97
C SER A 156 1.86 -3.50 7.27
N GLY A 157 2.40 -2.67 6.36
CA GLY A 157 2.31 -1.22 6.47
C GLY A 157 0.88 -0.69 6.30
N THR A 158 0.07 -1.35 5.46
CA THR A 158 -1.34 -0.96 5.30
C THR A 158 -2.18 -1.35 6.53
N ALA A 159 -1.89 -2.47 7.15
CA ALA A 159 -2.53 -2.85 8.42
C ALA A 159 -2.15 -1.88 9.54
N LEU A 160 -0.89 -1.43 9.58
CA LEU A 160 -0.45 -0.40 10.53
C LEU A 160 -1.20 0.91 10.31
N ALA A 161 -1.33 1.35 9.07
CA ALA A 161 -2.11 2.54 8.72
C ALA A 161 -3.57 2.39 9.19
N ALA A 162 -4.16 1.22 8.96
CA ALA A 162 -5.53 0.92 9.36
C ALA A 162 -5.72 1.07 10.88
N ILE A 163 -4.88 0.42 11.67
CA ILE A 163 -5.02 0.49 13.13
C ILE A 163 -4.72 1.88 13.67
N SER A 164 -3.86 2.65 13.00
CA SER A 164 -3.62 4.06 13.35
C SER A 164 -4.90 4.90 13.19
N GLY A 165 -5.54 4.82 12.05
CA GLY A 165 -6.79 5.54 11.78
C GLY A 165 -7.94 5.09 12.67
N LEU A 166 -8.06 3.79 12.93
CA LEU A 166 -9.11 3.24 13.78
C LEU A 166 -8.91 3.61 15.25
N LYS A 167 -7.67 3.62 15.74
CA LYS A 167 -7.37 4.07 17.11
C LYS A 167 -7.68 5.56 17.28
N ASP A 168 -7.33 6.38 16.31
CA ASP A 168 -7.64 7.81 16.36
C ASP A 168 -9.16 8.05 16.44
N LYS A 169 -9.92 7.32 15.64
CA LYS A 169 -11.38 7.47 15.55
C LYS A 169 -12.13 6.82 16.72
N TYR A 170 -11.76 5.60 17.10
CA TYR A 170 -12.53 4.78 18.05
C TYR A 170 -11.80 4.46 19.36
N LYS A 171 -10.57 4.91 19.52
CA LYS A 171 -9.72 4.72 20.69
C LYS A 171 -9.34 3.24 20.91
N GLU A 172 -8.73 2.95 22.04
CA GLU A 172 -8.27 1.58 22.35
C GLU A 172 -9.41 0.57 22.50
N GLU A 173 -10.61 1.04 22.84
CA GLU A 173 -11.79 0.18 22.96
C GLU A 173 -12.07 -0.61 21.68
N TYR A 174 -11.78 -0.04 20.51
CA TYR A 174 -11.90 -0.74 19.23
C TYR A 174 -11.14 -2.06 19.25
N PHE A 175 -9.92 -2.04 19.75
CA PHE A 175 -9.04 -3.21 19.78
C PHE A 175 -9.43 -4.20 20.87
N THR A 176 -9.93 -3.71 22.00
CA THR A 176 -10.55 -4.55 23.04
C THR A 176 -11.75 -5.31 22.45
N ASN A 177 -12.56 -4.65 21.63
CA ASN A 177 -13.68 -5.28 20.95
C ASN A 177 -13.23 -6.30 19.90
N LEU A 178 -12.18 -6.00 19.12
CA LEU A 178 -11.59 -6.99 18.19
C LEU A 178 -11.12 -8.23 18.94
N ALA A 179 -10.49 -8.06 20.11
CA ALA A 179 -10.07 -9.18 20.95
C ALA A 179 -11.26 -10.01 21.43
N LYS A 180 -12.36 -9.37 21.83
CA LYS A 180 -13.62 -10.04 22.20
C LYS A 180 -14.22 -10.80 21.03
N ARG A 181 -14.07 -10.30 19.80
CA ARG A 181 -14.50 -10.98 18.56
C ARG A 181 -13.52 -12.09 18.16
N LYS A 182 -12.45 -12.31 18.91
CA LYS A 182 -11.42 -13.34 18.61
C LYS A 182 -10.89 -13.20 17.19
N VAL A 183 -10.59 -11.97 16.78
CA VAL A 183 -10.07 -11.69 15.44
C VAL A 183 -8.81 -12.53 15.18
N ALA A 184 -8.77 -13.22 14.04
CA ALA A 184 -7.59 -13.96 13.60
C ALA A 184 -6.62 -13.00 12.92
N ILE A 185 -5.33 -13.19 13.17
CA ILE A 185 -4.27 -12.42 12.53
C ILE A 185 -3.59 -13.33 11.53
N GLU A 186 -3.82 -13.09 10.24
CA GLU A 186 -3.44 -14.00 9.16
C GLU A 186 -2.94 -13.23 7.95
N ALA A 187 -2.08 -13.88 7.15
CA ALA A 187 -1.71 -13.35 5.83
C ALA A 187 -2.95 -13.27 4.94
N GLY A 188 -2.99 -12.27 4.06
CA GLY A 188 -4.15 -12.03 3.20
C GLY A 188 -4.54 -13.24 2.33
N SER A 189 -3.55 -13.97 1.80
CA SER A 189 -3.81 -15.17 0.99
C SER A 189 -4.51 -16.28 1.79
N VAL A 190 -4.12 -16.48 3.04
CA VAL A 190 -4.76 -17.46 3.95
C VAL A 190 -6.19 -17.00 4.27
N ALA A 191 -6.36 -15.75 4.61
CA ALA A 191 -7.67 -15.16 4.93
C ALA A 191 -8.65 -15.28 3.76
N LEU A 192 -8.21 -14.98 2.53
CA LEU A 192 -9.04 -15.13 1.34
C LEU A 192 -9.52 -16.57 1.13
N THR A 193 -8.64 -17.55 1.31
CA THR A 193 -9.01 -18.98 1.21
C THR A 193 -10.07 -19.34 2.25
N LYS A 194 -9.91 -18.88 3.49
CA LYS A 194 -10.88 -19.13 4.56
C LYS A 194 -12.22 -18.44 4.31
N LEU A 195 -12.21 -17.31 3.65
CA LEU A 195 -13.43 -16.62 3.24
C LEU A 195 -14.16 -17.39 2.13
N GLU A 196 -13.42 -17.94 1.18
CA GLU A 196 -13.99 -18.78 0.11
C GLU A 196 -14.60 -20.07 0.63
N THR A 197 -13.99 -20.69 1.63
CA THR A 197 -14.50 -21.93 2.23
C THR A 197 -15.62 -21.72 3.25
N GLY A 198 -15.84 -20.48 3.71
CA GLY A 198 -16.80 -20.17 4.75
C GLY A 198 -16.28 -20.37 6.18
N GLU A 199 -14.99 -20.65 6.34
CA GLU A 199 -14.36 -20.73 7.66
C GLU A 199 -14.32 -19.35 8.34
N MET A 200 -14.14 -18.27 7.53
CA MET A 200 -14.30 -16.88 7.95
C MET A 200 -15.51 -16.29 7.22
N ASP A 201 -16.22 -15.39 7.89
CA ASP A 201 -17.40 -14.71 7.34
C ASP A 201 -17.06 -13.32 6.78
N GLU A 202 -16.11 -12.63 7.39
CA GLU A 202 -15.74 -11.27 6.98
C GLU A 202 -14.28 -10.98 7.29
N LEU A 203 -13.64 -10.21 6.38
CA LEU A 203 -12.24 -9.83 6.51
C LEU A 203 -12.09 -8.31 6.50
N MET A 204 -11.09 -7.82 7.25
CA MET A 204 -10.49 -6.51 7.01
C MET A 204 -9.28 -6.76 6.12
N ILE A 205 -9.33 -6.28 4.87
CA ILE A 205 -8.35 -6.64 3.85
C ILE A 205 -8.21 -5.52 2.82
N LEU A 206 -7.12 -5.53 2.06
CA LEU A 206 -6.95 -4.60 0.95
C LEU A 206 -7.91 -4.90 -0.19
N GLU A 207 -8.52 -3.87 -0.72
CA GLU A 207 -9.39 -3.92 -1.90
C GLU A 207 -8.69 -4.66 -3.06
N GLU A 208 -7.46 -4.31 -3.33
CA GLU A 208 -6.65 -4.93 -4.40
C GLU A 208 -6.55 -6.45 -4.30
N SER A 209 -6.49 -7.00 -3.11
CA SER A 209 -6.43 -8.45 -2.90
C SER A 209 -7.72 -9.13 -3.31
N VAL A 210 -8.86 -8.54 -3.04
CA VAL A 210 -10.17 -9.05 -3.42
C VAL A 210 -10.38 -8.94 -4.93
N LEU A 211 -10.08 -7.78 -5.51
CA LEU A 211 -10.24 -7.51 -6.95
C LEU A 211 -9.36 -8.46 -7.78
N LYS A 212 -8.12 -8.66 -7.34
CA LYS A 212 -7.20 -9.60 -7.98
C LYS A 212 -7.78 -11.02 -8.00
N LYS A 213 -8.28 -11.47 -6.85
CA LYS A 213 -8.88 -12.80 -6.71
C LYS A 213 -10.09 -12.97 -7.61
N ARG A 214 -10.93 -11.94 -7.70
CA ARG A 214 -12.09 -11.92 -8.60
C ARG A 214 -11.69 -12.05 -10.06
N GLN A 215 -10.72 -11.28 -10.49
CA GLN A 215 -10.29 -11.28 -11.88
C GLN A 215 -9.51 -12.53 -12.28
N ASP A 216 -8.54 -12.94 -11.46
CA ASP A 216 -7.65 -14.07 -11.77
C ASP A 216 -8.35 -15.43 -11.63
N ASP A 217 -9.14 -15.60 -10.57
CA ASP A 217 -9.74 -16.89 -10.21
C ASP A 217 -11.26 -16.93 -10.43
N ASN A 218 -11.85 -15.86 -10.97
CA ASN A 218 -13.30 -15.73 -11.09
C ASN A 218 -14.01 -15.98 -9.75
N SER A 219 -13.42 -15.51 -8.66
CA SER A 219 -13.93 -15.70 -7.30
C SER A 219 -15.23 -14.92 -7.07
N SER A 220 -16.10 -15.47 -6.22
CA SER A 220 -17.35 -14.82 -5.80
C SER A 220 -17.17 -13.75 -4.74
N LEU A 221 -15.97 -13.60 -4.18
CA LEU A 221 -15.70 -12.66 -3.09
C LEU A 221 -16.03 -11.22 -3.49
N GLU A 222 -16.58 -10.46 -2.56
CA GLU A 222 -16.97 -9.07 -2.80
C GLU A 222 -16.44 -8.13 -1.72
N VAL A 223 -16.26 -6.88 -2.12
CA VAL A 223 -15.85 -5.77 -1.25
C VAL A 223 -17.07 -5.13 -0.62
N ILE A 224 -16.97 -4.82 0.67
CA ILE A 224 -17.85 -3.87 1.35
C ILE A 224 -17.01 -2.63 1.63
N TYR A 225 -17.37 -1.51 1.00
CA TYR A 225 -16.75 -0.22 1.32
C TYR A 225 -17.39 0.30 2.61
N PRO A 226 -16.60 0.43 3.72
CA PRO A 226 -17.18 0.74 5.02
C PRO A 226 -17.89 2.09 5.04
N LYS A 227 -19.10 2.13 5.59
CA LYS A 227 -19.89 3.37 5.67
C LYS A 227 -19.30 4.42 6.61
N ASP A 228 -18.46 4.00 7.56
CA ASP A 228 -17.71 4.90 8.44
C ASP A 228 -16.42 5.42 7.79
N GLY A 229 -16.11 4.97 6.59
CA GLY A 229 -15.00 5.44 5.78
C GLY A 229 -13.99 4.35 5.46
N THR A 230 -13.47 4.41 4.24
CA THR A 230 -12.36 3.55 3.80
C THR A 230 -11.04 4.12 4.34
N ILE A 231 -10.11 3.25 4.69
CA ILE A 231 -8.75 3.70 5.04
C ILE A 231 -7.93 3.73 3.75
N VAL A 232 -7.66 4.95 3.30
CA VAL A 232 -6.96 5.22 2.03
C VAL A 232 -5.48 5.40 2.33
N VAL A 233 -4.64 4.60 1.68
CA VAL A 233 -3.18 4.60 1.91
C VAL A 233 -2.46 5.00 0.62
N PRO A 234 -2.00 6.26 0.49
CA PRO A 234 -1.21 6.70 -0.65
C PRO A 234 0.25 6.31 -0.45
N SER A 235 0.64 5.18 -1.03
CA SER A 235 2.01 4.66 -0.89
C SER A 235 3.03 5.56 -1.58
N PRO A 236 4.14 5.91 -0.90
CA PRO A 236 5.12 6.83 -1.46
C PRO A 236 6.16 6.13 -2.33
N ILE A 237 6.69 6.89 -3.30
CA ILE A 237 7.93 6.57 -4.00
C ILE A 237 9.01 7.57 -3.58
N MET A 238 10.19 7.06 -3.30
CA MET A 238 11.32 7.82 -2.78
C MET A 238 12.60 7.43 -3.52
N VAL A 239 13.44 8.42 -3.81
CA VAL A 239 14.79 8.19 -4.35
C VAL A 239 15.79 8.36 -3.22
N VAL A 240 16.73 7.43 -3.09
CA VAL A 240 17.75 7.45 -2.04
C VAL A 240 18.89 8.38 -2.45
N ASP A 241 19.44 9.12 -1.46
CA ASP A 241 20.59 10.00 -1.66
C ASP A 241 21.80 9.16 -2.17
N GLU A 242 22.40 9.59 -3.27
CA GLU A 242 23.52 8.87 -3.89
C GLU A 242 24.73 8.69 -2.99
N LYS A 243 24.90 9.53 -1.97
CA LYS A 243 25.95 9.37 -0.97
C LYS A 243 25.84 8.07 -0.18
N LEU A 244 24.61 7.52 -0.10
CA LEU A 244 24.32 6.30 0.62
C LEU A 244 24.19 5.07 -0.28
N THR A 245 24.03 5.24 -1.59
CA THR A 245 23.76 4.12 -2.50
C THR A 245 25.02 3.48 -3.05
N GLU A 246 24.93 2.18 -3.34
CA GLU A 246 25.98 1.45 -4.04
C GLU A 246 26.07 1.85 -5.51
N ASN A 247 24.93 2.00 -6.19
CA ASN A 247 24.87 2.26 -7.62
C ASN A 247 25.16 3.70 -8.02
N LYS A 248 24.91 4.65 -7.12
CA LYS A 248 25.14 6.09 -7.36
C LYS A 248 24.51 6.58 -8.67
N ASN A 249 23.26 6.19 -8.91
CA ASN A 249 22.59 6.39 -10.20
C ASN A 249 21.26 7.15 -10.02
N THR A 250 21.34 8.37 -9.47
CA THR A 250 20.15 9.19 -9.23
C THR A 250 19.47 9.62 -10.53
N LYS A 251 20.21 9.76 -11.62
CA LYS A 251 19.62 10.07 -12.93
C LYS A 251 18.61 9.01 -13.34
N ALA A 252 18.99 7.73 -13.26
CA ALA A 252 18.10 6.63 -13.59
C ALA A 252 16.97 6.50 -12.55
N ALA A 253 17.28 6.65 -11.26
CA ALA A 253 16.28 6.58 -10.19
C ALA A 253 15.18 7.64 -10.36
N GLU A 254 15.54 8.87 -10.70
CA GLU A 254 14.57 9.94 -11.00
C GLU A 254 13.73 9.60 -12.23
N ALA A 255 14.34 9.16 -13.31
CA ALA A 255 13.65 8.85 -14.57
C ALA A 255 12.65 7.71 -14.38
N ILE A 256 13.02 6.65 -13.66
CA ILE A 256 12.15 5.52 -13.36
C ILE A 256 11.01 5.95 -12.44
N SER A 257 11.29 6.77 -11.42
CA SER A 257 10.26 7.30 -10.52
C SER A 257 9.24 8.15 -11.27
N LYS A 258 9.70 8.98 -12.21
CA LYS A 258 8.82 9.78 -13.08
C LYS A 258 7.96 8.89 -13.98
N TRP A 259 8.49 7.77 -14.46
CA TRP A 259 7.70 6.81 -15.24
C TRP A 259 6.54 6.25 -14.40
N PHE A 260 6.78 5.86 -13.14
CA PHE A 260 5.72 5.39 -12.26
C PHE A 260 4.61 6.43 -12.06
N LEU A 261 4.96 7.71 -12.08
CA LEU A 261 4.02 8.82 -11.90
C LEU A 261 3.41 9.31 -13.22
N SER A 262 3.84 8.78 -14.35
CA SER A 262 3.28 9.09 -15.67
C SER A 262 1.95 8.36 -15.89
N GLU A 263 1.19 8.80 -16.91
CA GLU A 263 -0.05 8.11 -17.30
C GLU A 263 0.21 6.63 -17.63
N GLU A 264 1.31 6.33 -18.32
CA GLU A 264 1.67 4.94 -18.64
C GLU A 264 1.92 4.12 -17.37
N GLY A 265 2.77 4.63 -16.47
CA GLY A 265 3.06 3.95 -15.20
C GLY A 265 1.80 3.76 -14.36
N GLN A 266 0.94 4.76 -14.31
CA GLN A 266 -0.31 4.68 -13.57
C GLN A 266 -1.31 3.68 -14.18
N LYS A 267 -1.28 3.43 -15.48
CA LYS A 267 -2.05 2.33 -16.09
C LYS A 267 -1.62 0.97 -15.53
N TYR A 268 -0.32 0.77 -15.31
CA TYR A 268 0.18 -0.46 -14.68
C TYR A 268 -0.19 -0.54 -13.20
N ILE A 269 -0.22 0.58 -12.49
CA ILE A 269 -0.74 0.61 -11.11
C ILE A 269 -2.20 0.13 -11.08
N VAL A 270 -3.04 0.63 -11.99
CA VAL A 270 -4.45 0.24 -12.08
C VAL A 270 -4.61 -1.23 -12.50
N LYS A 271 -3.80 -1.71 -13.43
CA LYS A 271 -3.75 -3.15 -13.78
C LYS A 271 -3.29 -4.01 -12.60
N GLY A 272 -2.56 -3.44 -11.66
CA GLY A 272 -2.15 -4.06 -10.40
C GLY A 272 -3.21 -3.97 -9.31
N TRP A 273 -4.45 -3.71 -9.68
CA TRP A 273 -5.63 -3.62 -8.79
C TRP A 273 -5.58 -2.48 -7.76
N MET A 274 -4.71 -1.50 -7.95
CA MET A 274 -4.60 -0.30 -7.11
C MET A 274 -5.18 0.91 -7.83
N HIS A 275 -5.47 1.98 -7.10
CA HIS A 275 -5.97 3.21 -7.71
C HIS A 275 -4.83 4.14 -8.09
N SER A 276 -5.05 4.90 -9.17
CA SER A 276 -4.10 5.92 -9.60
C SER A 276 -4.06 7.10 -8.64
N VAL A 277 -2.89 7.72 -8.53
CA VAL A 277 -2.67 8.96 -7.78
C VAL A 277 -3.02 10.21 -8.59
N LEU A 278 -3.30 10.06 -9.90
CA LEU A 278 -3.60 11.19 -10.78
C LEU A 278 -5.07 11.58 -10.71
N LYS A 279 -5.32 12.90 -10.72
CA LYS A 279 -6.68 13.45 -10.79
C LYS A 279 -7.37 12.96 -12.04
N ASP A 280 -8.64 12.61 -11.91
CA ASP A 280 -9.52 12.23 -13.03
C ASP A 280 -8.94 11.16 -13.95
N PHE A 281 -8.14 10.24 -13.38
CA PHE A 281 -7.59 9.13 -14.14
C PHE A 281 -8.76 8.28 -14.69
N PRO A 282 -8.79 8.02 -16.02
CA PRO A 282 -9.99 7.45 -16.65
C PRO A 282 -10.29 6.00 -16.27
N GLU A 283 -9.31 5.28 -15.74
CA GLU A 283 -9.44 3.85 -15.42
C GLU A 283 -9.43 3.64 -13.90
N VAL A 284 -10.23 2.69 -13.44
CA VAL A 284 -10.22 2.19 -12.07
C VAL A 284 -9.81 0.72 -12.09
N PRO A 285 -9.32 0.18 -10.96
CA PRO A 285 -9.04 -1.25 -10.88
C PRO A 285 -10.31 -2.07 -11.15
N TYR A 286 -10.12 -3.30 -11.58
CA TYR A 286 -11.18 -4.24 -11.92
C TYR A 286 -12.36 -4.19 -10.93
N ASP A 287 -13.53 -3.82 -11.45
CA ASP A 287 -14.80 -3.80 -10.70
C ASP A 287 -14.82 -2.92 -9.43
N ALA A 288 -13.86 -2.03 -9.27
CA ALA A 288 -13.84 -1.07 -8.17
C ALA A 288 -14.78 0.10 -8.43
N ILE A 289 -15.24 0.75 -7.38
CA ILE A 289 -15.90 2.07 -7.48
C ILE A 289 -14.84 3.13 -7.81
N LYS A 290 -15.29 4.31 -8.22
CA LYS A 290 -14.38 5.41 -8.58
C LYS A 290 -13.50 5.83 -7.40
N THR A 291 -12.25 6.18 -7.70
CA THR A 291 -11.29 6.67 -6.71
C THR A 291 -11.87 7.84 -5.90
N SER A 292 -12.53 8.77 -6.56
CA SER A 292 -13.15 9.94 -5.90
C SER A 292 -14.29 9.56 -4.94
N GLU A 293 -15.02 8.51 -5.23
CA GLU A 293 -16.07 8.01 -4.32
C GLU A 293 -15.45 7.42 -3.05
N ILE A 294 -14.32 6.72 -3.19
CA ILE A 294 -13.60 6.17 -2.03
C ILE A 294 -13.03 7.31 -1.17
N THR A 295 -12.35 8.25 -1.80
CA THR A 295 -11.69 9.35 -1.06
C THR A 295 -12.68 10.33 -0.43
N SER A 296 -13.89 10.44 -0.98
CA SER A 296 -14.95 11.31 -0.41
C SER A 296 -15.49 10.81 0.93
N ASN A 297 -15.30 9.53 1.24
CA ASN A 297 -15.68 8.92 2.51
C ASN A 297 -14.53 8.06 3.03
N SER A 298 -13.54 8.70 3.63
CA SER A 298 -12.33 8.05 4.12
C SER A 298 -12.06 8.38 5.58
N ILE A 299 -11.42 7.43 6.27
CA ILE A 299 -10.90 7.65 7.62
C ILE A 299 -9.52 8.28 7.47
N ASN A 300 -9.35 9.45 8.08
CA ASN A 300 -8.09 10.18 8.03
C ASN A 300 -7.02 9.49 8.87
N VAL A 301 -5.83 9.32 8.30
CA VAL A 301 -4.64 8.85 9.01
C VAL A 301 -3.63 9.98 9.09
N LYS A 302 -3.15 10.28 10.29
CA LYS A 302 -2.16 11.33 10.54
C LYS A 302 -0.76 10.75 10.37
N TRP A 303 -0.23 10.81 9.14
CA TRP A 303 1.04 10.14 8.79
C TRP A 303 2.22 10.63 9.60
N GLU A 304 2.33 11.94 9.83
CA GLU A 304 3.41 12.52 10.62
C GLU A 304 3.37 12.05 12.06
N GLN A 305 2.19 11.95 12.63
CA GLN A 305 1.99 11.44 13.98
C GLN A 305 2.30 9.95 14.06
N LEU A 306 2.00 9.19 13.02
CA LEU A 306 2.30 7.75 12.95
C LEU A 306 3.80 7.46 13.05
N VAL A 307 4.67 8.33 12.56
CA VAL A 307 6.12 8.19 12.73
C VAL A 307 6.47 8.07 14.23
N LYS A 308 5.84 8.89 15.05
CA LYS A 308 6.08 8.93 16.50
C LYS A 308 5.40 7.78 17.24
N ASP A 309 4.22 7.36 16.78
CA ASP A 309 3.34 6.41 17.47
C ASP A 309 3.54 4.96 17.05
N ARG A 310 4.33 4.71 16.01
CA ARG A 310 4.45 3.37 15.40
C ARG A 310 4.73 2.26 16.43
N ASP A 311 5.75 2.44 17.25
CA ASP A 311 6.16 1.40 18.20
C ASP A 311 5.12 1.21 19.32
N SER A 312 4.58 2.31 19.86
CA SER A 312 3.54 2.24 20.90
C SER A 312 2.24 1.65 20.36
N LEU A 313 1.90 1.94 19.11
CA LEU A 313 0.73 1.40 18.43
C LEU A 313 0.84 -0.11 18.23
N ARG A 314 1.99 -0.57 17.76
CA ARG A 314 2.28 -2.00 17.60
C ARG A 314 2.25 -2.72 18.95
N LYS A 315 2.83 -2.11 19.99
CA LYS A 315 2.81 -2.66 21.35
C LYS A 315 1.37 -2.77 21.88
N MET A 316 0.59 -1.71 21.74
CA MET A 316 -0.83 -1.72 22.14
C MET A 316 -1.59 -2.86 21.44
N PHE A 317 -1.42 -3.01 20.13
CA PHE A 317 -2.05 -4.07 19.36
C PHE A 317 -1.66 -5.46 19.87
N THR A 318 -0.36 -5.70 20.05
CA THR A 318 0.16 -6.97 20.55
C THR A 318 -0.39 -7.29 21.96
N ASP A 319 -0.36 -6.30 22.86
CA ASP A 319 -0.83 -6.49 24.23
C ASP A 319 -2.34 -6.75 24.32
N THR A 320 -3.12 -6.15 23.42
CA THR A 320 -4.60 -6.26 23.43
C THR A 320 -5.11 -7.48 22.66
N ILE A 321 -4.59 -7.72 21.47
CA ILE A 321 -5.03 -8.82 20.59
C ILE A 321 -4.29 -10.11 20.92
N GLY A 322 -3.13 -10.01 21.50
CA GLY A 322 -2.31 -11.12 21.89
C GLY A 322 -1.20 -11.46 20.92
N LYS A 323 -0.22 -12.19 21.43
CA LYS A 323 0.89 -12.71 20.65
C LYS A 323 0.48 -14.05 20.07
N LYS A 324 0.62 -14.20 18.77
CA LYS A 324 0.55 -15.51 18.12
C LYS A 324 1.92 -15.92 17.65
#